data_e74a3e3f3328fb134a08f2c1b17ab802
#
_entry.id   e74a3e3f3328fb134a08f2c1b17ab802
#
_cell.length_a   1.000
_cell.length_b   1.000
_cell.length_c   1.000
_cell.angle_alpha   90.00
_cell.angle_beta   90.00
_cell.angle_gamma   90.00
#
_symmetry.space_group_name_H-M   'P 1'
#
loop_
_entity.id
_entity.type
_entity.pdbx_description
1 polymer ?
#
loop_
_entity_poly.entity_id
_entity_poly.type
_entity_poly.pdbx_seq_one_letter_code
_entity_poly.pdbx_strand_id
1 'polypeptide(L)'
;MRIDAELCTQCVKCIPYCPENAIVARDRQIVIDLDSCVECDTCLRASVCPTDAIKKTTLEWPRSVRSVFSSVVAEHKESRVPGRGTEEMKTNDVTGRLRSGEVAFMIDVGRPGVGTTFTDVERIALAVGKIGVEFEPLNPVTLLMVDRSTGRLRDDLKMERAHSAIIEFKTSMSKVPAVVEVLEAVSKDINTVFSVGAACTVASDGSVPLMELFRRINVRHKPNGKVNVGLGRQSLVGEES
;
A
#
# COMPACT_ATOMS: atom_id res chain seq x y z
N MET A 1 18.76 -7.83 -5.34
CA MET A 1 19.00 -8.41 -6.69
C MET A 1 20.35 -7.97 -7.23
N ARG A 2 21.05 -8.80 -8.02
CA ARG A 2 22.29 -8.44 -8.75
C ARG A 2 22.32 -9.10 -10.12
N ILE A 3 23.13 -8.57 -11.03
CA ILE A 3 23.50 -9.22 -12.29
C ILE A 3 24.91 -9.77 -12.14
N ASP A 4 25.06 -11.03 -12.50
CA ASP A 4 26.36 -11.69 -12.55
C ASP A 4 27.03 -11.31 -13.88
N ALA A 5 28.13 -10.55 -13.79
CA ALA A 5 28.80 -10.00 -14.95
C ALA A 5 29.48 -11.08 -15.83
N GLU A 6 29.88 -12.21 -15.24
CA GLU A 6 30.51 -13.32 -15.97
C GLU A 6 29.50 -14.10 -16.81
N LEU A 7 28.24 -14.14 -16.35
CA LEU A 7 27.16 -14.82 -17.05
C LEU A 7 26.38 -13.89 -18.00
N CYS A 8 26.48 -12.57 -17.82
CA CYS A 8 25.69 -11.59 -18.57
C CYS A 8 26.20 -11.41 -20.00
N THR A 9 25.42 -11.80 -20.98
CA THR A 9 25.70 -11.61 -22.42
C THR A 9 25.30 -10.24 -22.95
N GLN A 10 24.83 -9.33 -22.10
CA GLN A 10 24.42 -7.96 -22.44
C GLN A 10 23.29 -7.87 -23.47
N CYS A 11 22.44 -8.89 -23.53
CA CYS A 11 21.36 -9.02 -24.52
C CYS A 11 20.16 -8.09 -24.30
N VAL A 12 20.16 -7.25 -23.26
CA VAL A 12 19.18 -6.24 -22.84
C VAL A 12 17.76 -6.76 -22.61
N LYS A 13 17.48 -8.04 -22.74
CA LYS A 13 16.14 -8.63 -22.61
C LYS A 13 15.45 -8.40 -21.25
N CYS A 14 16.23 -8.22 -20.20
CA CYS A 14 15.71 -8.00 -18.83
C CYS A 14 15.23 -6.56 -18.58
N ILE A 15 15.72 -5.57 -19.33
CA ILE A 15 15.39 -4.15 -19.11
C ILE A 15 13.87 -3.90 -19.11
N PRO A 16 13.09 -4.31 -20.12
CA PRO A 16 11.65 -4.00 -20.17
C PRO A 16 10.82 -4.74 -19.10
N TYR A 17 11.41 -5.69 -18.38
CA TYR A 17 10.72 -6.41 -17.31
C TYR A 17 10.87 -5.75 -15.92
N CYS A 18 11.64 -4.66 -15.82
CA CYS A 18 11.76 -3.94 -14.56
C CYS A 18 10.67 -2.87 -14.45
N PRO A 19 9.67 -3.01 -13.54
CA PRO A 19 8.60 -2.04 -13.40
C PRO A 19 9.07 -0.68 -12.86
N GLU A 20 10.25 -0.65 -12.21
CA GLU A 20 10.85 0.56 -11.62
C GLU A 20 12.00 1.11 -12.49
N ASN A 21 12.19 0.58 -13.69
CA ASN A 21 13.29 0.97 -14.59
C ASN A 21 14.70 0.89 -13.93
N ALA A 22 14.86 0.03 -12.92
CA ALA A 22 16.10 -0.13 -12.19
C ALA A 22 17.17 -0.95 -12.94
N ILE A 23 16.81 -1.65 -14.03
CA ILE A 23 17.79 -2.36 -14.87
C ILE A 23 18.19 -1.45 -16.00
N VAL A 24 19.44 -1.06 -16.02
CA VAL A 24 19.98 -0.07 -16.96
C VAL A 24 21.26 -0.55 -17.64
N ALA A 25 21.50 -0.05 -18.84
CA ALA A 25 22.81 -0.18 -19.51
C ALA A 25 23.69 1.00 -19.07
N ARG A 26 24.84 0.70 -18.44
CA ARG A 26 25.83 1.68 -18.01
C ARG A 26 27.22 1.17 -18.36
N ASP A 27 28.04 1.97 -19.01
CA ASP A 27 29.43 1.62 -19.40
C ASP A 27 29.55 0.27 -20.12
N ARG A 28 28.66 0.02 -21.06
CA ARG A 28 28.53 -1.26 -21.80
C ARG A 28 28.26 -2.49 -20.92
N GLN A 29 27.71 -2.29 -19.76
CA GLN A 29 27.27 -3.36 -18.86
C GLN A 29 25.80 -3.19 -18.52
N ILE A 30 25.11 -4.31 -18.31
CA ILE A 30 23.76 -4.29 -17.74
C ILE A 30 23.89 -4.38 -16.24
N VAL A 31 23.39 -3.38 -15.54
CA VAL A 31 23.45 -3.29 -14.09
C VAL A 31 22.07 -3.06 -13.48
N ILE A 32 21.93 -3.41 -12.21
CA ILE A 32 20.77 -3.02 -11.43
C ILE A 32 21.14 -1.79 -10.60
N ASP A 33 20.45 -0.68 -10.85
CA ASP A 33 20.51 0.49 -9.98
C ASP A 33 19.84 0.13 -8.65
N LEU A 34 20.65 -0.01 -7.61
CA LEU A 34 20.18 -0.44 -6.30
C LEU A 34 19.31 0.62 -5.60
N ASP A 35 19.46 1.89 -5.95
CA ASP A 35 18.64 2.95 -5.36
C ASP A 35 17.21 2.88 -5.88
N SER A 36 17.04 2.56 -7.15
CA SER A 36 15.73 2.40 -7.78
C SER A 36 15.11 1.01 -7.59
N CYS A 37 15.92 -0.04 -7.37
CA CYS A 37 15.44 -1.41 -7.24
C CYS A 37 14.63 -1.61 -5.95
N VAL A 38 13.36 -2.03 -6.10
CA VAL A 38 12.43 -2.32 -4.98
C VAL A 38 12.39 -3.80 -4.58
N GLU A 39 13.31 -4.62 -5.07
CA GLU A 39 13.44 -6.04 -4.74
C GLU A 39 12.15 -6.86 -4.98
N CYS A 40 11.41 -6.54 -6.06
CA CYS A 40 10.12 -7.17 -6.39
C CYS A 40 10.26 -8.55 -7.06
N ASP A 41 11.46 -8.98 -7.37
CA ASP A 41 11.80 -10.26 -8.03
C ASP A 41 11.17 -10.45 -9.43
N THR A 42 10.54 -9.44 -10.02
CA THR A 42 9.82 -9.57 -11.31
C THR A 42 10.77 -10.00 -12.44
N CYS A 43 11.95 -9.39 -12.53
CA CYS A 43 12.95 -9.72 -13.54
C CYS A 43 13.49 -11.17 -13.41
N LEU A 44 13.58 -11.69 -12.19
CA LEU A 44 13.97 -13.07 -11.93
C LEU A 44 12.85 -14.04 -12.26
N ARG A 45 11.63 -13.78 -11.78
CA ARG A 45 10.47 -14.66 -12.00
C ARG A 45 10.02 -14.71 -13.44
N ALA A 46 10.28 -13.67 -14.21
CA ALA A 46 9.98 -13.63 -15.64
C ALA A 46 10.88 -14.60 -16.46
N SER A 47 11.95 -15.11 -15.87
CA SER A 47 12.88 -16.09 -16.48
C SER A 47 13.39 -15.64 -17.85
N VAL A 48 13.61 -14.34 -18.04
CA VAL A 48 13.94 -13.73 -19.35
C VAL A 48 15.43 -13.79 -19.68
N CYS A 49 16.27 -14.06 -18.67
CA CYS A 49 17.71 -14.11 -18.86
C CYS A 49 18.14 -15.47 -19.43
N PRO A 50 18.68 -15.53 -20.66
CA PRO A 50 19.03 -16.79 -21.31
C PRO A 50 20.23 -17.51 -20.65
N THR A 51 20.98 -16.81 -19.81
CA THR A 51 22.18 -17.30 -19.11
C THR A 51 22.02 -17.30 -17.61
N ASP A 52 20.83 -17.06 -17.09
CA ASP A 52 20.54 -16.98 -15.66
C ASP A 52 21.46 -16.01 -14.90
N ALA A 53 21.87 -14.91 -15.54
CA ALA A 53 22.75 -13.91 -14.92
C ALA A 53 22.08 -13.10 -13.80
N ILE A 54 20.74 -13.07 -13.71
CA ILE A 54 20.01 -12.36 -12.66
C ILE A 54 19.99 -13.24 -11.40
N LYS A 55 20.56 -12.74 -10.31
CA LYS A 55 20.70 -13.48 -9.06
C LYS A 55 20.03 -12.77 -7.90
N LYS A 56 19.39 -13.54 -7.02
CA LYS A 56 18.88 -13.07 -5.74
C LYS A 56 20.04 -12.88 -4.76
N THR A 57 19.98 -11.84 -3.95
CA THR A 57 20.92 -11.57 -2.86
C THR A 57 20.21 -11.67 -1.53
N THR A 58 20.92 -11.99 -0.48
CA THR A 58 20.40 -11.86 0.88
C THR A 58 20.14 -10.38 1.15
N LEU A 59 18.97 -10.08 1.68
CA LEU A 59 18.56 -8.74 2.03
C LEU A 59 18.57 -8.57 3.54
N GLU A 60 19.27 -7.55 4.00
CA GLU A 60 19.29 -7.14 5.40
C GLU A 60 18.35 -5.96 5.61
N TRP A 61 17.98 -5.73 6.85
CA TRP A 61 17.24 -4.54 7.25
C TRP A 61 18.13 -3.28 7.13
N PRO A 62 17.61 -2.14 6.66
CA PRO A 62 16.22 -1.86 6.29
C PRO A 62 15.83 -2.30 4.86
N ARG A 63 16.77 -2.60 3.98
CA ARG A 63 16.51 -2.91 2.58
C ARG A 63 15.54 -4.09 2.37
N SER A 64 15.50 -5.04 3.29
CA SER A 64 14.57 -6.18 3.21
C SER A 64 13.10 -5.76 3.15
N VAL A 65 12.74 -4.59 3.67
CA VAL A 65 11.36 -4.05 3.61
C VAL A 65 10.89 -3.84 2.17
N ARG A 66 11.80 -3.51 1.24
CA ARG A 66 11.47 -3.35 -0.19
C ARG A 66 10.83 -4.62 -0.75
N SER A 67 11.43 -5.78 -0.48
CA SER A 67 10.90 -7.07 -0.94
C SER A 67 9.52 -7.36 -0.34
N VAL A 68 9.33 -7.09 0.95
CA VAL A 68 8.03 -7.33 1.63
C VAL A 68 6.89 -6.57 0.98
N PHE A 69 7.12 -5.31 0.59
CA PHE A 69 6.09 -4.46 -0.03
C PHE A 69 6.03 -4.55 -1.56
N SER A 70 6.96 -5.27 -2.19
CA SER A 70 7.05 -5.29 -3.66
C SER A 70 6.98 -6.67 -4.27
N SER A 71 7.45 -7.72 -3.58
CA SER A 71 7.38 -9.10 -4.07
C SER A 71 6.04 -9.72 -3.70
N VAL A 72 5.42 -10.41 -4.66
CA VAL A 72 4.13 -11.10 -4.44
C VAL A 72 4.25 -12.38 -3.62
N VAL A 73 5.47 -12.81 -3.33
CA VAL A 73 5.77 -14.04 -2.57
C VAL A 73 6.43 -13.78 -1.22
N ALA A 74 6.75 -12.52 -0.90
CA ALA A 74 7.32 -12.16 0.38
C ALA A 74 6.22 -11.91 1.41
N GLU A 75 6.46 -12.36 2.64
CA GLU A 75 5.58 -12.17 3.79
C GLU A 75 6.22 -11.23 4.80
N HIS A 76 5.40 -10.43 5.46
CA HIS A 76 5.82 -9.64 6.60
C HIS A 76 6.06 -10.55 7.80
N LYS A 77 7.26 -10.51 8.40
CA LYS A 77 7.65 -11.46 9.46
C LYS A 77 6.75 -11.39 10.69
N GLU A 78 6.34 -10.20 11.05
CA GLU A 78 5.56 -9.93 12.26
C GLU A 78 4.09 -10.33 12.11
N SER A 79 3.48 -10.00 10.97
CA SER A 79 2.06 -10.26 10.72
C SER A 79 1.78 -11.54 9.96
N ARG A 80 2.79 -12.12 9.29
CA ARG A 80 2.62 -13.21 8.32
C ARG A 80 1.69 -12.87 7.16
N VAL A 81 1.42 -11.59 6.94
CA VAL A 81 0.59 -11.13 5.83
C VAL A 81 1.47 -10.95 4.60
N PRO A 82 1.15 -11.57 3.47
CA PRO A 82 1.85 -11.31 2.22
C PRO A 82 1.43 -9.96 1.64
N GLY A 83 2.40 -9.27 1.03
CA GLY A 83 2.15 -8.03 0.33
C GLY A 83 2.03 -6.81 1.25
N ARG A 84 1.22 -5.83 0.86
CA ARG A 84 1.31 -4.44 1.31
C ARG A 84 0.11 -3.90 2.09
N GLY A 85 -0.90 -4.72 2.32
CA GLY A 85 -2.12 -4.35 3.05
C GLY A 85 -2.86 -5.59 3.55
N THR A 86 -3.99 -5.38 4.23
CA THR A 86 -4.84 -6.44 4.77
C THR A 86 -6.22 -6.46 4.10
N GLU A 87 -7.03 -7.46 4.41
CA GLU A 87 -8.42 -7.55 4.00
C GLU A 87 -9.39 -7.36 5.18
N GLU A 88 -8.87 -7.01 6.36
CA GLU A 88 -9.61 -6.97 7.63
C GLU A 88 -10.87 -6.08 7.56
N MET A 89 -10.74 -4.89 6.98
CA MET A 89 -11.85 -3.95 6.87
C MET A 89 -12.83 -4.31 5.74
N LYS A 90 -12.34 -4.98 4.69
CA LYS A 90 -13.15 -5.39 3.54
C LYS A 90 -13.98 -6.64 3.83
N THR A 91 -13.64 -7.39 4.86
CA THR A 91 -14.31 -8.60 5.32
C THR A 91 -14.97 -8.37 6.68
N ASN A 92 -15.59 -7.22 6.85
CA ASN A 92 -16.13 -6.75 8.13
C ASN A 92 -17.20 -7.66 8.74
N ASP A 93 -17.96 -8.35 7.92
CA ASP A 93 -18.94 -9.36 8.35
C ASP A 93 -18.31 -10.55 9.11
N VAL A 94 -16.99 -10.73 8.97
CA VAL A 94 -16.21 -11.75 9.70
C VAL A 94 -15.37 -11.10 10.80
N THR A 95 -14.73 -9.97 10.50
CA THR A 95 -13.72 -9.36 11.39
C THR A 95 -14.31 -8.37 12.40
N GLY A 96 -15.49 -7.82 12.11
CA GLY A 96 -16.13 -6.83 12.98
C GLY A 96 -15.33 -5.52 13.17
N ARG A 97 -14.46 -5.17 12.22
CA ARG A 97 -13.59 -3.98 12.33
C ARG A 97 -14.36 -2.66 12.27
N LEU A 98 -15.49 -2.63 11.54
CA LEU A 98 -16.31 -1.44 11.34
C LEU A 98 -17.65 -1.58 12.05
N ARG A 99 -18.01 -0.56 12.79
CA ARG A 99 -19.32 -0.38 13.41
C ARG A 99 -20.17 0.59 12.57
N SER A 100 -21.47 0.60 12.84
CA SER A 100 -22.35 1.63 12.25
C SER A 100 -21.82 3.04 12.60
N GLY A 101 -21.78 3.92 11.59
CA GLY A 101 -21.22 5.28 11.74
C GLY A 101 -19.70 5.39 11.61
N GLU A 102 -18.99 4.27 11.42
CA GLU A 102 -17.57 4.26 11.10
C GLU A 102 -17.32 4.09 9.59
N VAL A 103 -16.20 4.61 9.13
CA VAL A 103 -15.71 4.49 7.75
C VAL A 103 -14.27 4.03 7.76
N ALA A 104 -13.98 2.97 7.02
CA ALA A 104 -12.61 2.56 6.71
C ALA A 104 -12.11 3.26 5.47
N PHE A 105 -10.83 3.56 5.47
CA PHE A 105 -10.07 4.06 4.32
C PHE A 105 -8.89 3.15 4.01
N MET A 106 -8.66 2.92 2.73
CA MET A 106 -7.53 2.20 2.17
C MET A 106 -6.85 3.10 1.16
N ILE A 107 -5.66 3.60 1.50
CA ILE A 107 -4.87 4.48 0.64
C ILE A 107 -3.81 3.61 -0.04
N ASP A 108 -4.02 3.29 -1.31
CA ASP A 108 -3.08 2.49 -2.12
C ASP A 108 -2.08 3.42 -2.79
N VAL A 109 -0.88 3.50 -2.21
CA VAL A 109 0.19 4.44 -2.58
C VAL A 109 1.15 3.79 -3.58
N GLY A 110 1.58 4.52 -4.61
CA GLY A 110 2.56 4.09 -5.62
C GLY A 110 1.95 3.39 -6.82
N ARG A 111 0.65 3.18 -6.89
CA ARG A 111 -0.02 2.54 -8.02
C ARG A 111 -0.78 3.53 -8.91
N PRO A 112 -0.87 3.24 -10.23
CA PRO A 112 -0.20 2.15 -10.95
C PRO A 112 1.23 2.50 -11.38
N GLY A 113 2.21 1.57 -11.11
CA GLY A 113 3.53 1.59 -11.75
C GLY A 113 4.44 2.78 -11.50
N VAL A 114 4.15 3.58 -10.44
CA VAL A 114 4.96 4.77 -10.10
C VAL A 114 5.96 4.45 -8.99
N GLY A 115 5.61 3.50 -8.10
CA GLY A 115 6.38 3.24 -6.89
C GLY A 115 6.22 4.36 -5.85
N THR A 116 6.77 4.14 -4.66
CA THR A 116 6.73 5.11 -3.57
C THR A 116 7.96 5.01 -2.69
N THR A 117 8.31 6.10 -2.00
CA THR A 117 9.25 6.09 -0.89
C THR A 117 8.50 5.94 0.43
N PHE A 118 9.15 5.38 1.46
CA PHE A 118 8.55 5.36 2.80
C PHE A 118 8.45 6.76 3.40
N THR A 119 9.23 7.74 2.92
CA THR A 119 9.03 9.16 3.24
C THR A 119 7.66 9.67 2.78
N ASP A 120 7.23 9.32 1.55
CA ASP A 120 5.92 9.75 1.06
C ASP A 120 4.78 9.00 1.75
N VAL A 121 4.97 7.70 2.04
CA VAL A 121 4.04 6.91 2.86
C VAL A 121 3.86 7.54 4.25
N GLU A 122 4.97 7.93 4.91
CA GLU A 122 4.93 8.62 6.21
C GLU A 122 4.20 9.96 6.13
N ARG A 123 4.43 10.78 5.09
CA ARG A 123 3.74 12.06 4.91
C ARG A 123 2.23 11.88 4.89
N ILE A 124 1.74 10.88 4.16
CA ILE A 124 0.31 10.57 4.11
C ILE A 124 -0.19 10.09 5.49
N ALA A 125 0.54 9.17 6.13
CA ALA A 125 0.17 8.64 7.44
C ALA A 125 0.11 9.75 8.51
N LEU A 126 1.11 10.64 8.56
CA LEU A 126 1.13 11.80 9.46
C LEU A 126 -0.01 12.78 9.18
N ALA A 127 -0.35 12.99 7.90
CA ALA A 127 -1.43 13.88 7.52
C ALA A 127 -2.78 13.38 8.04
N VAL A 128 -3.11 12.09 7.86
CA VAL A 128 -4.35 11.52 8.38
C VAL A 128 -4.29 11.31 9.91
N GLY A 129 -3.12 11.04 10.46
CA GLY A 129 -2.91 10.91 11.91
C GLY A 129 -3.32 12.16 12.69
N LYS A 130 -3.12 13.37 12.14
CA LYS A 130 -3.57 14.64 12.73
C LYS A 130 -5.08 14.73 12.94
N ILE A 131 -5.87 13.96 12.19
CA ILE A 131 -7.33 13.90 12.33
C ILE A 131 -7.71 13.00 13.53
N GLY A 132 -6.77 12.21 14.04
CA GLY A 132 -7.01 11.21 15.07
C GLY A 132 -7.80 10.03 14.51
N VAL A 133 -7.29 9.42 13.46
CA VAL A 133 -7.80 8.17 12.88
C VAL A 133 -7.27 6.97 13.67
N GLU A 134 -7.91 5.81 13.52
CA GLU A 134 -7.45 4.55 14.09
C GLU A 134 -6.84 3.69 12.97
N PHE A 135 -5.51 3.55 12.96
CA PHE A 135 -4.81 2.70 11.98
C PHE A 135 -5.11 1.22 12.21
N GLU A 136 -5.27 0.46 11.12
CA GLU A 136 -5.50 -1.00 11.19
C GLU A 136 -4.26 -1.69 11.80
N PRO A 137 -4.40 -2.33 12.97
CA PRO A 137 -3.25 -2.82 13.73
C PRO A 137 -2.46 -3.93 13.07
N LEU A 138 -3.08 -4.71 12.17
CA LEU A 138 -2.42 -5.80 11.43
C LEU A 138 -1.85 -5.36 10.09
N ASN A 139 -2.10 -4.11 9.67
CA ASN A 139 -1.59 -3.61 8.41
C ASN A 139 -0.06 -3.50 8.43
N PRO A 140 0.64 -3.98 7.36
CA PRO A 140 2.10 -3.93 7.29
C PRO A 140 2.71 -2.54 7.49
N VAL A 141 2.07 -1.47 6.98
CA VAL A 141 2.54 -0.09 7.22
C VAL A 141 2.41 0.30 8.69
N THR A 142 1.29 -0.08 9.34
CA THR A 142 1.07 0.20 10.76
C THR A 142 2.09 -0.50 11.65
N LEU A 143 2.55 -1.69 11.27
CA LEU A 143 3.61 -2.41 11.99
C LEU A 143 4.99 -1.74 11.90
N LEU A 144 5.18 -0.86 10.91
CA LEU A 144 6.39 -0.05 10.76
C LEU A 144 6.31 1.29 11.51
N MET A 145 5.18 1.62 12.13
CA MET A 145 5.01 2.85 12.90
C MET A 145 5.66 2.74 14.27
N VAL A 146 6.43 3.75 14.63
CA VAL A 146 6.95 3.95 16.00
C VAL A 146 5.93 4.64 16.88
N ASP A 147 4.99 5.36 16.27
CA ASP A 147 3.87 6.01 16.95
C ASP A 147 2.61 5.89 16.08
N ARG A 148 1.71 5.00 16.50
CA ARG A 148 0.44 4.75 15.82
C ARG A 148 -0.58 5.86 16.00
N SER A 149 -0.43 6.72 17.00
CA SER A 149 -1.34 7.86 17.21
C SER A 149 -1.11 8.97 16.17
N THR A 150 0.13 9.13 15.73
CA THR A 150 0.51 10.14 14.74
C THR A 150 0.70 9.57 13.33
N GLY A 151 0.94 8.27 13.19
CA GLY A 151 1.31 7.65 11.91
C GLY A 151 2.81 7.74 11.60
N ARG A 152 3.66 8.10 12.59
CA ARG A 152 5.11 8.22 12.40
C ARG A 152 5.76 6.86 12.19
N LEU A 153 6.49 6.72 11.08
CA LEU A 153 7.26 5.53 10.74
C LEU A 153 8.67 5.56 11.40
N ARG A 154 9.35 4.41 11.33
CA ARG A 154 10.75 4.27 11.75
C ARG A 154 11.64 5.14 10.86
N ASP A 155 12.61 5.82 11.47
CA ASP A 155 13.51 6.75 10.74
C ASP A 155 14.44 6.04 9.76
N ASP A 156 14.78 4.76 10.02
CA ASP A 156 15.66 3.96 9.16
C ASP A 156 15.02 3.54 7.82
N LEU A 157 13.69 3.75 7.67
CA LEU A 157 12.95 3.44 6.45
C LEU A 157 12.89 4.58 5.44
N LYS A 158 13.20 5.80 5.82
CA LYS A 158 12.95 7.01 5.00
C LYS A 158 13.57 6.96 3.60
N MET A 159 14.71 6.31 3.46
CA MET A 159 15.40 6.15 2.17
C MET A 159 14.96 4.91 1.39
N GLU A 160 14.12 4.07 2.01
CA GLU A 160 13.66 2.85 1.37
C GLU A 160 12.49 3.14 0.42
N ARG A 161 12.32 2.25 -0.54
CA ARG A 161 11.31 2.33 -1.60
C ARG A 161 10.48 1.06 -1.67
N ALA A 162 9.26 1.19 -2.16
CA ALA A 162 8.38 0.07 -2.44
C ALA A 162 7.69 0.25 -3.79
N HIS A 163 7.28 -0.86 -4.40
CA HIS A 163 6.42 -0.81 -5.57
C HIS A 163 5.04 -0.21 -5.22
N SER A 164 4.54 -0.53 -4.06
CA SER A 164 3.37 0.12 -3.47
C SER A 164 3.23 -0.22 -1.99
N ALA A 165 2.48 0.61 -1.26
CA ALA A 165 2.10 0.37 0.12
C ALA A 165 0.62 0.74 0.30
N ILE A 166 -0.07 0.11 1.24
CA ILE A 166 -1.45 0.47 1.57
C ILE A 166 -1.50 0.94 3.02
N ILE A 167 -1.97 2.16 3.22
CA ILE A 167 -2.28 2.69 4.55
C ILE A 167 -3.76 2.41 4.81
N GLU A 168 -4.07 1.70 5.88
CA GLU A 168 -5.44 1.35 6.27
C GLU A 168 -5.76 1.93 7.64
N PHE A 169 -6.91 2.59 7.73
CA PHE A 169 -7.41 3.17 8.98
C PHE A 169 -8.93 3.28 8.95
N LYS A 170 -9.53 3.45 10.13
CA LYS A 170 -10.93 3.82 10.27
C LYS A 170 -11.10 5.12 11.02
N THR A 171 -12.26 5.74 10.84
CA THR A 171 -12.66 6.96 11.53
C THR A 171 -14.18 7.07 11.60
N SER A 172 -14.72 8.05 12.32
CA SER A 172 -16.14 8.32 12.30
C SER A 172 -16.60 8.97 10.98
N MET A 173 -17.86 8.73 10.61
CA MET A 173 -18.49 9.33 9.42
C MET A 173 -18.37 10.87 9.42
N SER A 174 -18.44 11.50 10.60
CA SER A 174 -18.33 12.96 10.75
C SER A 174 -16.95 13.53 10.37
N LYS A 175 -15.90 12.72 10.46
CA LYS A 175 -14.53 13.12 10.11
C LYS A 175 -14.18 12.92 8.63
N VAL A 176 -15.03 12.26 7.84
CA VAL A 176 -14.78 11.98 6.41
C VAL A 176 -14.44 13.23 5.61
N PRO A 177 -15.14 14.39 5.76
CA PRO A 177 -14.77 15.60 5.03
C PRO A 177 -13.33 16.05 5.32
N ALA A 178 -12.90 16.02 6.58
CA ALA A 178 -11.53 16.37 6.97
C ALA A 178 -10.50 15.38 6.40
N VAL A 179 -10.82 14.08 6.32
CA VAL A 179 -9.96 13.08 5.68
C VAL A 179 -9.77 13.40 4.20
N VAL A 180 -10.84 13.72 3.48
CA VAL A 180 -10.77 14.08 2.06
C VAL A 180 -9.89 15.32 1.86
N GLU A 181 -10.13 16.39 2.62
CA GLU A 181 -9.38 17.64 2.55
C GLU A 181 -7.88 17.41 2.79
N VAL A 182 -7.52 16.65 3.83
CA VAL A 182 -6.13 16.35 4.15
C VAL A 182 -5.46 15.49 3.07
N LEU A 183 -6.18 14.53 2.49
CA LEU A 183 -5.65 13.71 1.40
C LEU A 183 -5.44 14.54 0.12
N GLU A 184 -6.35 15.47 -0.19
CA GLU A 184 -6.19 16.40 -1.30
C GLU A 184 -4.99 17.35 -1.08
N ALA A 185 -4.79 17.81 0.15
CA ALA A 185 -3.66 18.67 0.48
C ALA A 185 -2.34 17.91 0.34
N VAL A 186 -2.20 16.74 0.99
CA VAL A 186 -0.94 15.97 0.99
C VAL A 186 -0.57 15.45 -0.40
N SER A 187 -1.56 15.24 -1.29
CA SER A 187 -1.29 14.80 -2.66
C SER A 187 -0.40 15.76 -3.46
N LYS A 188 -0.33 17.02 -3.05
CA LYS A 188 0.51 18.07 -3.67
C LYS A 188 1.94 18.06 -3.15
N ASP A 189 2.17 17.45 -1.99
CA ASP A 189 3.45 17.48 -1.26
C ASP A 189 4.24 16.17 -1.35
N ILE A 190 3.71 15.19 -2.07
CA ILE A 190 4.33 13.88 -2.26
C ILE A 190 4.82 13.70 -3.70
N ASN A 191 5.84 12.87 -3.86
CA ASN A 191 6.42 12.58 -5.17
C ASN A 191 5.99 11.21 -5.71
N THR A 192 4.73 10.87 -5.50
CA THR A 192 4.09 9.62 -5.93
C THR A 192 2.60 9.87 -6.19
N VAL A 193 1.87 8.80 -6.51
CA VAL A 193 0.41 8.81 -6.68
C VAL A 193 -0.26 7.88 -5.69
N PHE A 194 -1.52 8.13 -5.37
CA PHE A 194 -2.32 7.18 -4.62
C PHE A 194 -3.76 7.14 -5.10
N SER A 195 -4.42 6.03 -4.82
CA SER A 195 -5.88 5.90 -4.94
C SER A 195 -6.50 5.68 -3.56
N VAL A 196 -7.74 6.13 -3.41
CA VAL A 196 -8.47 6.04 -2.15
C VAL A 196 -9.64 5.08 -2.31
N GLY A 197 -9.64 4.02 -1.51
CA GLY A 197 -10.81 3.18 -1.28
C GLY A 197 -11.46 3.57 0.05
N ALA A 198 -12.78 3.52 0.11
CA ALA A 198 -13.52 3.73 1.35
C ALA A 198 -14.63 2.69 1.49
N ALA A 199 -14.91 2.27 2.73
CA ALA A 199 -15.94 1.30 3.05
C ALA A 199 -16.69 1.73 4.31
N CYS A 200 -18.00 1.44 4.35
CA CYS A 200 -18.83 1.59 5.55
C CYS A 200 -19.85 0.45 5.61
N THR A 201 -20.48 0.27 6.75
CA THR A 201 -21.63 -0.64 6.87
C THR A 201 -22.84 -0.11 6.11
N VAL A 202 -23.60 -1.03 5.52
CA VAL A 202 -24.87 -0.72 4.86
C VAL A 202 -25.94 -0.48 5.94
N ALA A 203 -26.80 0.52 5.75
CA ALA A 203 -27.89 0.78 6.67
C ALA A 203 -29.02 -0.28 6.56
N SER A 204 -29.90 -0.33 7.55
CA SER A 204 -30.98 -1.34 7.60
C SER A 204 -31.97 -1.26 6.43
N ASP A 205 -32.09 -0.09 5.81
CA ASP A 205 -32.92 0.15 4.61
C ASP A 205 -32.20 -0.19 3.29
N GLY A 206 -30.96 -0.71 3.36
CA GLY A 206 -30.13 -1.02 2.20
C GLY A 206 -29.36 0.16 1.62
N SER A 207 -29.50 1.36 2.17
CA SER A 207 -28.73 2.53 1.73
C SER A 207 -27.28 2.45 2.18
N VAL A 208 -26.40 3.18 1.46
CA VAL A 208 -24.98 3.30 1.77
C VAL A 208 -24.69 4.73 2.24
N PRO A 209 -24.61 4.98 3.58
CA PRO A 209 -24.52 6.33 4.13
C PRO A 209 -23.34 7.14 3.59
N LEU A 210 -22.22 6.48 3.32
CA LEU A 210 -21.02 7.11 2.76
C LEU A 210 -21.24 7.70 1.36
N MET A 211 -22.05 7.03 0.53
CA MET A 211 -22.38 7.52 -0.82
C MET A 211 -23.21 8.80 -0.77
N GLU A 212 -24.10 8.91 0.20
CA GLU A 212 -24.89 10.13 0.42
C GLU A 212 -23.98 11.28 0.90
N LEU A 213 -23.08 10.99 1.84
CA LEU A 213 -22.10 11.96 2.30
C LEU A 213 -21.23 12.45 1.16
N PHE A 214 -20.70 11.57 0.31
CA PHE A 214 -19.84 11.94 -0.83
C PHE A 214 -20.57 12.85 -1.81
N ARG A 215 -21.86 12.60 -2.11
CA ARG A 215 -22.66 13.52 -2.94
C ARG A 215 -22.77 14.91 -2.30
N ARG A 216 -23.04 14.96 -1.00
CA ARG A 216 -23.21 16.22 -0.25
C ARG A 216 -21.94 17.06 -0.21
N ILE A 217 -20.77 16.43 -0.08
CA ILE A 217 -19.46 17.13 -0.05
C ILE A 217 -18.79 17.17 -1.42
N ASN A 218 -19.50 16.82 -2.50
CA ASN A 218 -19.04 16.86 -3.89
C ASN A 218 -17.77 16.05 -4.17
N VAL A 219 -17.61 14.90 -3.50
CA VAL A 219 -16.50 13.97 -3.77
C VAL A 219 -16.81 13.12 -4.99
N ARG A 220 -15.98 13.20 -6.01
CA ARG A 220 -16.07 12.31 -7.17
C ARG A 220 -15.63 10.89 -6.78
N HIS A 221 -16.45 9.92 -7.06
CA HIS A 221 -16.18 8.51 -6.84
C HIS A 221 -16.55 7.67 -8.06
N LYS A 222 -15.93 6.51 -8.19
CA LYS A 222 -16.26 5.57 -9.27
C LYS A 222 -17.50 4.76 -8.88
N PRO A 223 -18.60 4.84 -9.66
CA PRO A 223 -19.84 4.11 -9.35
C PRO A 223 -19.64 2.59 -9.41
N ASN A 224 -18.69 2.12 -10.22
CA ASN A 224 -18.32 0.71 -10.36
C ASN A 224 -17.05 0.37 -9.56
N GLY A 225 -16.81 1.06 -8.44
CA GLY A 225 -15.77 0.67 -7.50
C GLY A 225 -16.01 -0.76 -7.01
N LYS A 226 -14.96 -1.39 -6.47
CA LYS A 226 -15.09 -2.76 -5.92
C LYS A 226 -16.15 -2.78 -4.83
N VAL A 227 -17.35 -3.27 -5.17
CA VAL A 227 -18.41 -3.52 -4.20
C VAL A 227 -18.19 -4.93 -3.68
N ASN A 228 -17.72 -5.04 -2.43
CA ASN A 228 -17.69 -6.31 -1.73
C ASN A 228 -18.95 -6.41 -0.88
N VAL A 229 -19.86 -7.31 -1.26
CA VAL A 229 -21.14 -7.48 -0.58
C VAL A 229 -20.98 -8.33 0.69
N GLY A 230 -19.79 -8.84 0.95
CA GLY A 230 -19.50 -9.73 2.06
C GLY A 230 -20.36 -11.01 2.00
N LEU A 231 -20.66 -11.56 3.17
CA LEU A 231 -21.57 -12.71 3.30
C LEU A 231 -23.03 -12.27 3.48
N GLY A 232 -23.33 -10.97 3.33
CA GLY A 232 -24.67 -10.42 3.51
C GLY A 232 -25.16 -10.40 4.96
N ARG A 233 -24.27 -10.61 5.91
CA ARG A 233 -24.58 -10.54 7.35
C ARG A 233 -24.07 -9.20 7.90
N GLN A 234 -24.96 -8.45 8.52
CA GLN A 234 -24.50 -7.37 9.39
C GLN A 234 -23.81 -7.99 10.59
N SER A 235 -22.67 -7.43 10.98
CA SER A 235 -22.05 -7.80 12.25
C SER A 235 -23.05 -7.55 13.38
N LEU A 236 -23.47 -8.58 14.07
CA LEU A 236 -24.35 -8.49 15.24
C LEU A 236 -23.61 -7.97 16.48
N VAL A 237 -22.38 -7.50 16.32
CA VAL A 237 -21.59 -6.93 17.42
C VAL A 237 -21.98 -5.47 17.60
N GLY A 238 -22.96 -5.21 18.49
CA GLY A 238 -23.24 -3.86 18.94
C GLY A 238 -24.69 -3.44 19.11
N GLU A 239 -25.63 -4.36 19.25
CA GLU A 239 -26.90 -4.08 19.94
C GLU A 239 -26.80 -4.61 21.37
N GLU A 240 -26.04 -3.91 22.21
CA GLU A 240 -26.27 -3.92 23.65
C GLU A 240 -26.58 -2.49 24.07
N SER A 241 -27.90 -2.32 24.28
CA SER A 241 -28.67 -1.33 25.08
C SER A 241 -27.97 -0.05 25.51
#